data_ee5a5b59448812b129a95b487a222d6a
#
_entry.id   ee5a5b59448812b129a95b487a222d6a
#
_cell.length_a   1.000
_cell.length_b   1.000
_cell.length_c   1.000
_cell.angle_alpha   90.00
_cell.angle_beta   90.00
_cell.angle_gamma   90.00
#
_symmetry.space_group_name_H-M   'P 1'
#
loop_
_entity.id
_entity.type
_entity.pdbx_description
1 polymer ?
#
loop_
_entity_poly.entity_id
_entity_poly.type
_entity_poly.pdbx_seq_one_letter_code
_entity_poly.pdbx_strand_id
1 'polypeptide(L)'
;MTILEAVGTYLQSQGQGTLGTNLFLGRMPSSPDVCVGVFEYEGAIPSETFGNAATAIDRPRLQVLVRAGRDDYPVARDKAQTIRGLLAAVTQTTLSGISIMRIRATGSVNPLGPDENDRPLVSANFEAMVLP
;
A
#
# COMPACT_ATOMS: atom_id res chain seq x y z
N MET A 1 4.11 10.89 -11.99
CA MET A 1 3.30 10.29 -10.93
C MET A 1 3.77 8.86 -10.67
N THR A 2 4.10 8.54 -9.46
CA THR A 2 4.54 7.20 -9.10
C THR A 2 3.36 6.34 -8.65
N ILE A 3 3.57 5.01 -8.60
CA ILE A 3 2.54 4.10 -8.09
C ILE A 3 2.22 4.40 -6.62
N LEU A 4 3.20 4.81 -5.81
CA LEU A 4 2.94 5.18 -4.42
C LEU A 4 2.03 6.39 -4.33
N GLU A 5 2.25 7.41 -5.15
CA GLU A 5 1.39 8.60 -5.18
C GLU A 5 -0.04 8.23 -5.60
N ALA A 6 -0.17 7.37 -6.61
CA ALA A 6 -1.48 6.92 -7.07
C ALA A 6 -2.23 6.17 -5.96
N VAL A 7 -1.56 5.24 -5.28
CA VAL A 7 -2.14 4.46 -4.19
C VAL A 7 -2.46 5.34 -3.00
N GLY A 8 -1.56 6.24 -2.63
CA GLY A 8 -1.78 7.17 -1.52
C GLY A 8 -2.97 8.09 -1.76
N THR A 9 -3.08 8.64 -2.95
CA THR A 9 -4.22 9.49 -3.33
C THR A 9 -5.53 8.71 -3.29
N TYR A 10 -5.49 7.46 -3.76
CA TYR A 10 -6.68 6.61 -3.70
C TYR A 10 -7.09 6.31 -2.26
N LEU A 11 -6.15 5.95 -1.39
CA LEU A 11 -6.45 5.70 0.02
C LEU A 11 -6.99 6.95 0.72
N GLN A 12 -6.45 8.12 0.41
CA GLN A 12 -6.99 9.37 0.92
C GLN A 12 -8.43 9.58 0.47
N SER A 13 -8.74 9.31 -0.79
CA SER A 13 -10.10 9.44 -1.32
C SER A 13 -11.07 8.47 -0.66
N GLN A 14 -10.57 7.35 -0.15
CA GLN A 14 -11.38 6.35 0.54
C GLN A 14 -11.44 6.57 2.06
N GLY A 15 -10.96 7.71 2.53
CA GLY A 15 -11.05 8.08 3.94
C GLY A 15 -10.05 7.39 4.85
N GLN A 16 -8.97 6.83 4.31
CA GLN A 16 -7.99 6.08 5.11
C GLN A 16 -6.90 6.95 5.71
N GLY A 17 -6.92 8.23 5.46
CA GLY A 17 -5.98 9.18 6.02
C GLY A 17 -5.83 10.41 5.15
N THR A 18 -4.99 11.34 5.60
CA THR A 18 -4.65 12.55 4.88
C THR A 18 -3.16 12.54 4.59
N LEU A 19 -2.80 12.66 3.30
CA LEU A 19 -1.40 12.67 2.88
C LEU A 19 -0.63 13.80 3.57
N GLY A 20 0.50 13.44 4.15
CA GLY A 20 1.35 14.37 4.89
C GLY A 20 0.95 14.59 6.35
N THR A 21 -0.21 14.09 6.79
CA THR A 21 -0.69 14.22 8.16
C THR A 21 -0.65 12.87 8.90
N ASN A 22 -1.31 11.86 8.36
CA ASN A 22 -1.34 10.51 8.94
C ASN A 22 -1.31 9.42 7.88
N LEU A 23 -1.00 9.77 6.65
CA LEU A 23 -0.80 8.87 5.52
C LEU A 23 0.45 9.34 4.79
N PHE A 24 1.46 8.49 4.71
CA PHE A 24 2.78 8.85 4.20
C PHE A 24 3.23 7.89 3.12
N LEU A 25 4.06 8.39 2.21
CA LEU A 25 4.62 7.60 1.11
C LEU A 25 6.11 7.44 1.30
N GLY A 26 6.58 6.20 1.36
CA GLY A 26 8.00 5.89 1.49
C GLY A 26 8.59 6.14 2.86
N ARG A 27 7.77 6.51 3.83
CA ARG A 27 8.23 6.77 5.20
C ARG A 27 7.09 6.62 6.20
N MET A 28 7.43 6.49 7.45
CA MET A 28 6.47 6.45 8.55
C MET A 28 7.08 7.20 9.73
N PRO A 29 6.75 8.49 9.91
CA PRO A 29 7.34 9.28 10.99
C PRO A 29 6.89 8.82 12.37
N SER A 30 7.58 9.28 13.41
CA SER A 30 7.30 8.87 14.78
C SER A 30 5.98 9.41 15.33
N SER A 31 5.41 10.43 14.71
CA SER A 31 4.09 10.98 15.07
C SER A 31 3.30 11.31 13.82
N PRO A 32 1.95 11.23 13.85
CA PRO A 32 1.11 10.80 14.99
C PRO A 32 1.23 9.30 15.26
N ASP A 33 0.74 8.84 16.41
CA ASP A 33 0.77 7.41 16.76
C ASP A 33 0.01 6.58 15.73
N VAL A 34 -1.21 6.98 15.43
CA VAL A 34 -2.03 6.31 14.41
C VAL A 34 -1.65 6.88 13.05
N CYS A 35 -1.00 6.08 12.23
CA CYS A 35 -0.64 6.51 10.88
C CYS A 35 -0.45 5.30 9.95
N VAL A 36 -0.46 5.60 8.66
CA VAL A 36 -0.30 4.62 7.59
C VAL A 36 0.89 5.05 6.73
N GLY A 37 1.78 4.10 6.44
CA GLY A 37 2.88 4.31 5.50
C GLY A 37 2.73 3.37 4.32
N VAL A 38 2.89 3.87 3.11
CA VAL A 38 2.88 3.07 1.89
C VAL A 38 4.30 3.01 1.35
N PHE A 39 4.78 1.80 1.12
CA PHE A 39 6.15 1.56 0.68
C PHE A 39 6.16 0.72 -0.59
N GLU A 40 7.19 0.90 -1.37
CA GLU A 40 7.46 0.07 -2.54
C GLU A 40 8.73 -0.73 -2.25
N TYR A 41 8.72 -2.00 -2.61
CA TYR A 41 9.89 -2.86 -2.46
C TYR A 41 10.10 -3.63 -3.77
N GLU A 42 11.11 -4.50 -3.81
CA GLU A 42 11.49 -5.20 -5.02
C GLU A 42 10.29 -5.89 -5.67
N GLY A 43 9.96 -5.46 -6.89
CA GLY A 43 8.87 -6.03 -7.66
C GLY A 43 9.29 -7.29 -8.41
N ALA A 44 8.29 -7.97 -8.99
CA ALA A 44 8.55 -9.09 -9.88
C ALA A 44 9.13 -8.59 -11.20
N ILE A 45 9.77 -9.49 -11.95
CA ILE A 45 10.26 -9.19 -13.31
C ILE A 45 9.05 -8.76 -14.15
N PRO A 46 9.14 -7.61 -14.88
CA PRO A 46 8.05 -7.17 -15.73
C PRO A 46 7.65 -8.24 -16.76
N SER A 47 6.34 -8.36 -16.99
CA SER A 47 5.81 -9.30 -17.98
C SER A 47 5.85 -8.64 -19.36
N GLU A 48 6.69 -9.14 -20.24
CA GLU A 48 6.81 -8.63 -21.61
C GLU A 48 5.70 -9.19 -22.51
N THR A 49 5.23 -8.38 -23.43
CA THR A 49 4.29 -8.79 -24.47
C THR A 49 5.03 -8.93 -25.79
N PHE A 50 5.01 -10.12 -26.38
CA PHE A 50 5.65 -10.42 -27.68
C PHE A 50 7.12 -10.00 -27.74
N GLY A 51 7.83 -10.07 -26.61
CA GLY A 51 9.25 -9.75 -26.55
C GLY A 51 9.59 -8.26 -26.62
N ASN A 52 8.60 -7.39 -26.56
CA ASN A 52 8.81 -5.94 -26.61
C ASN A 52 8.78 -5.35 -25.19
N ALA A 53 9.95 -5.00 -24.67
CA ALA A 53 10.08 -4.44 -23.32
C ALA A 53 9.34 -3.11 -23.15
N ALA A 54 9.12 -2.34 -24.22
CA ALA A 54 8.39 -1.06 -24.14
C ALA A 54 6.90 -1.26 -23.85
N THR A 55 6.37 -2.48 -24.04
CA THR A 55 4.99 -2.83 -23.74
C THR A 55 4.89 -3.78 -22.53
N ALA A 56 5.98 -3.91 -21.77
CA ALA A 56 5.99 -4.77 -20.61
C ALA A 56 5.01 -4.30 -19.53
N ILE A 57 4.32 -5.23 -18.91
CA ILE A 57 3.49 -4.96 -17.75
C ILE A 57 4.40 -4.89 -16.54
N ASP A 58 4.45 -3.74 -15.87
CA ASP A 58 5.22 -3.57 -14.67
C ASP A 58 4.49 -4.20 -13.48
N ARG A 59 5.24 -4.81 -12.57
CA ARG A 59 4.68 -5.55 -11.43
C ARG A 59 5.31 -5.11 -10.11
N PRO A 60 5.13 -3.85 -9.72
CA PRO A 60 5.68 -3.37 -8.46
C PRO A 60 5.01 -4.05 -7.26
N ARG A 61 5.77 -4.25 -6.20
CA ARG A 61 5.25 -4.74 -4.93
C ARG A 61 5.16 -3.61 -3.94
N LEU A 62 4.04 -3.59 -3.23
CA LEU A 62 3.71 -2.54 -2.29
C LEU A 62 3.52 -3.14 -0.90
N GLN A 63 3.95 -2.39 0.10
CA GLN A 63 3.68 -2.73 1.49
C GLN A 63 3.00 -1.55 2.16
N VAL A 64 1.88 -1.82 2.79
CA VAL A 64 1.20 -0.83 3.61
C VAL A 64 1.45 -1.20 5.06
N LEU A 65 2.05 -0.29 5.82
CA LEU A 65 2.25 -0.43 7.25
C LEU A 65 1.22 0.43 7.97
N VAL A 66 0.55 -0.16 8.93
CA VAL A 66 -0.41 0.54 9.78
C VAL A 66 0.07 0.47 11.22
N ARG A 67 0.14 1.64 11.85
CA ARG A 67 0.52 1.76 13.25
C ARG A 67 -0.64 2.35 14.03
N ALA A 68 -0.83 1.90 15.26
CA ALA A 68 -1.81 2.48 16.17
C ALA A 68 -1.13 2.88 17.49
N GLY A 69 -1.88 3.46 18.39
CA GLY A 69 -1.37 3.81 19.70
C GLY A 69 -1.04 2.58 20.53
N ARG A 70 -0.30 2.80 21.62
CA ARG A 70 0.08 1.74 22.56
C ARG A 70 -1.16 1.00 23.05
N ASP A 71 -1.08 -0.32 23.12
CA ASP A 71 -2.17 -1.22 23.51
C ASP A 71 -3.41 -1.21 22.60
N ASP A 72 -3.28 -0.63 21.40
CA ASP A 72 -4.41 -0.46 20.48
C ASP A 72 -4.26 -1.32 19.22
N TYR A 73 -3.81 -2.56 19.40
CA TYR A 73 -3.63 -3.51 18.31
C TYR A 73 -4.91 -3.69 17.46
N PRO A 74 -6.12 -3.79 18.04
CA PRO A 74 -7.32 -3.96 17.23
C PRO A 74 -7.53 -2.84 16.22
N VAL A 75 -7.20 -1.60 16.56
CA VAL A 75 -7.30 -0.46 15.64
C VAL A 75 -6.35 -0.63 14.46
N ALA A 76 -5.10 -1.02 14.70
CA ALA A 76 -4.12 -1.25 13.64
C ALA A 76 -4.56 -2.40 12.74
N ARG A 77 -5.00 -3.50 13.33
CA ARG A 77 -5.42 -4.71 12.62
C ARG A 77 -6.64 -4.43 11.71
N ASP A 78 -7.65 -3.78 12.25
CA ASP A 78 -8.88 -3.48 11.52
C ASP A 78 -8.62 -2.51 10.37
N LYS A 79 -7.79 -1.49 10.61
CA LYS A 79 -7.44 -0.54 9.57
C LYS A 79 -6.64 -1.21 8.45
N ALA A 80 -5.70 -2.06 8.79
CA ALA A 80 -4.94 -2.82 7.79
C ALA A 80 -5.85 -3.74 6.97
N GLN A 81 -6.82 -4.38 7.61
CA GLN A 81 -7.78 -5.25 6.92
C GLN A 81 -8.67 -4.44 5.98
N THR A 82 -9.11 -3.26 6.39
CA THR A 82 -9.90 -2.37 5.55
C THR A 82 -9.11 -1.93 4.31
N ILE A 83 -7.87 -1.50 4.51
CA ILE A 83 -6.99 -1.08 3.41
C ILE A 83 -6.73 -2.26 2.46
N ARG A 84 -6.51 -3.45 3.01
CA ARG A 84 -6.31 -4.64 2.20
C ARG A 84 -7.51 -4.89 1.27
N GLY A 85 -8.71 -4.79 1.81
CA GLY A 85 -9.94 -4.96 1.02
C GLY A 85 -10.09 -3.90 -0.07
N LEU A 86 -9.80 -2.64 0.26
CA LEU A 86 -9.88 -1.54 -0.70
C LEU A 86 -8.91 -1.71 -1.86
N LEU A 87 -7.65 -2.02 -1.57
CA LEU A 87 -6.63 -2.17 -2.61
C LEU A 87 -6.83 -3.43 -3.42
N ALA A 88 -7.21 -4.54 -2.80
CA ALA A 88 -7.46 -5.79 -3.50
C ALA A 88 -8.66 -5.72 -4.46
N ALA A 89 -9.52 -4.73 -4.30
CA ALA A 89 -10.66 -4.51 -5.18
C ALA A 89 -10.32 -3.67 -6.42
N VAL A 90 -9.12 -3.12 -6.51
CA VAL A 90 -8.71 -2.28 -7.65
C VAL A 90 -8.44 -3.16 -8.85
N THR A 91 -9.22 -2.97 -9.91
CA THR A 91 -9.08 -3.68 -11.18
C THR A 91 -9.39 -2.75 -12.35
N GLN A 92 -8.63 -2.87 -13.42
CA GLN A 92 -8.88 -2.19 -14.70
C GLN A 92 -9.29 -0.73 -14.53
N THR A 93 -8.48 0.03 -13.82
CA THR A 93 -8.78 1.43 -13.51
C THR A 93 -7.55 2.31 -13.68
N THR A 94 -7.79 3.61 -13.79
CA THR A 94 -6.71 4.60 -13.83
C THR A 94 -6.75 5.39 -12.54
N LEU A 95 -5.65 5.33 -11.79
CA LEU A 95 -5.47 6.09 -10.56
C LEU A 95 -4.39 7.16 -10.79
N SER A 96 -4.76 8.42 -10.66
CA SER A 96 -3.84 9.55 -10.82
C SER A 96 -3.01 9.45 -12.11
N GLY A 97 -3.64 9.07 -13.22
CA GLY A 97 -2.99 8.94 -14.52
C GLY A 97 -2.22 7.63 -14.74
N ILE A 98 -2.17 6.76 -13.75
CA ILE A 98 -1.52 5.45 -13.88
C ILE A 98 -2.58 4.40 -14.17
N SER A 99 -2.41 3.68 -15.29
CA SER A 99 -3.32 2.61 -15.69
C SER A 99 -2.97 1.34 -14.96
N ILE A 100 -3.85 0.90 -14.08
CA ILE A 100 -3.66 -0.28 -13.25
C ILE A 100 -4.58 -1.38 -13.74
N MET A 101 -4.00 -2.50 -14.14
CA MET A 101 -4.78 -3.67 -14.51
C MET A 101 -5.39 -4.31 -13.26
N ARG A 102 -4.60 -4.41 -12.20
CA ARG A 102 -5.02 -5.07 -10.98
C ARG A 102 -4.05 -4.76 -9.83
N ILE A 103 -4.59 -4.69 -8.61
CA ILE A 103 -3.80 -4.80 -7.38
C ILE A 103 -4.25 -6.06 -6.67
N ARG A 104 -3.29 -6.91 -6.32
CA ARG A 104 -3.54 -8.20 -5.70
C ARG A 104 -2.86 -8.24 -4.34
N ALA A 105 -3.62 -8.63 -3.30
CA ALA A 105 -3.02 -8.91 -2.00
C ALA A 105 -2.21 -10.21 -2.09
N THR A 106 -0.98 -10.21 -1.57
CA THR A 106 -0.07 -11.37 -1.64
C THR A 106 -0.15 -12.23 -0.38
N GLY A 107 -1.05 -11.92 0.53
CA GLY A 107 -1.27 -12.69 1.74
C GLY A 107 -2.29 -12.00 2.63
N SER A 108 -2.48 -12.55 3.83
CA SER A 108 -3.28 -11.91 4.87
C SER A 108 -2.52 -10.73 5.48
N VAL A 109 -3.22 -9.90 6.25
CA VAL A 109 -2.55 -8.90 7.07
C VAL A 109 -1.63 -9.60 8.06
N ASN A 110 -0.46 -8.99 8.29
CA ASN A 110 0.61 -9.61 9.04
C ASN A 110 1.01 -8.73 10.23
N PRO A 111 0.70 -9.18 11.45
CA PRO A 111 1.19 -8.47 12.65
C PRO A 111 2.70 -8.55 12.71
N LEU A 112 3.37 -7.41 12.90
CA LEU A 112 4.83 -7.33 12.96
C LEU A 112 5.36 -7.22 14.39
N GLY A 113 4.46 -7.15 15.37
CA GLY A 113 4.83 -6.86 16.73
C GLY A 113 4.93 -5.35 16.98
N PRO A 114 5.22 -4.94 18.21
CA PRO A 114 5.31 -3.53 18.54
C PRO A 114 6.58 -2.90 17.97
N ASP A 115 6.53 -1.59 17.73
CA ASP A 115 7.72 -0.82 17.40
C ASP A 115 8.52 -0.50 18.66
N GLU A 116 9.60 0.28 18.53
CA GLU A 116 10.46 0.64 19.65
C GLU A 116 9.77 1.48 20.73
N ASN A 117 8.62 2.09 20.41
CA ASN A 117 7.79 2.85 21.33
C ASN A 117 6.57 2.06 21.79
N ASP A 118 6.60 0.74 21.61
CA ASP A 118 5.55 -0.19 22.04
C ASP A 118 4.20 0.05 21.35
N ARG A 119 4.23 0.54 20.12
CA ARG A 119 3.02 0.77 19.30
C ARG A 119 2.87 -0.40 18.32
N PRO A 120 1.66 -0.98 18.20
CA PRO A 120 1.46 -2.11 17.30
C PRO A 120 1.62 -1.73 15.84
N LEU A 121 2.30 -2.60 15.10
CA LEU A 121 2.50 -2.49 13.65
C LEU A 121 1.85 -3.69 12.96
N VAL A 122 1.11 -3.42 11.90
CA VAL A 122 0.51 -4.45 11.06
C VAL A 122 0.79 -4.11 9.61
N SER A 123 1.17 -5.10 8.82
CA SER A 123 1.44 -4.88 7.39
C SER A 123 0.42 -5.59 6.52
N ALA A 124 0.22 -5.04 5.32
CA ALA A 124 -0.48 -5.70 4.24
C ALA A 124 0.40 -5.55 2.99
N ASN A 125 0.60 -6.64 2.26
CA ASN A 125 1.48 -6.68 1.10
C ASN A 125 0.68 -6.92 -0.17
N PHE A 126 1.11 -6.28 -1.26
CA PHE A 126 0.41 -6.30 -2.53
C PHE A 126 1.36 -6.37 -3.71
N GLU A 127 0.85 -6.87 -4.81
CA GLU A 127 1.50 -6.77 -6.11
C GLU A 127 0.53 -6.04 -7.04
N ALA A 128 0.99 -4.97 -7.65
CA ALA A 128 0.22 -4.25 -8.66
C ALA A 128 0.66 -4.69 -10.05
N MET A 129 -0.25 -4.65 -11.00
CA MET A 129 0.04 -4.83 -12.41
C MET A 129 -0.26 -3.51 -13.10
N VAL A 130 0.78 -2.84 -13.56
CA VAL A 130 0.70 -1.51 -14.15
C VAL A 130 0.94 -1.59 -15.64
N LEU A 131 0.01 -1.04 -16.41
CA LEU A 131 0.12 -1.00 -17.88
C LEU A 131 1.15 0.03 -18.31
N PRO A 132 1.88 -0.25 -19.43
CA PRO A 132 2.88 0.69 -19.96
C PRO A 132 2.26 1.99 -20.43
#